data_3f27cd4f99073c9e24fdc8fbdc2afcec
#
_entry.id   3f27cd4f99073c9e24fdc8fbdc2afcec
#
_cell.length_a   1.000
_cell.length_b   1.000
_cell.length_c   1.000
_cell.angle_alpha   90.00
_cell.angle_beta   90.00
_cell.angle_gamma   90.00
#
_symmetry.space_group_name_H-M   'P 1'
#
loop_
_entity.id
_entity.type
_entity.pdbx_description
1 polymer ?
#
loop_
_entity_poly.entity_id
_entity_poly.type
_entity_poly.pdbx_seq_one_letter_code
_entity_poly.pdbx_strand_id
1 'polypeptide(L)'
;MLAMPLAAAGVGFSVTLLLLGCLWALMCYTALLLLEVYQHVPADTGLGSLAARYLGRYGQWITGFSMMFLMYALTAAYISGAGELIASSVNDWFGTDISPATGVIFFTVIGGGVVCVGTSLVDLFNRFLFSAKIIFLVVMLVLLAPHVHKVNLLTLPLQQGLALSAIPVIFTSFGFHGSVPSIVSYM
;
A
#
# COMPACT_ATOMS: atom_id res chain seq x y z
N MET A 1 2.45 -0.29 -3.20
CA MET A 1 3.91 -0.41 -3.04
C MET A 1 4.65 -0.82 -4.32
N LEU A 2 4.07 -1.64 -5.21
CA LEU A 2 4.74 -2.05 -6.48
C LEU A 2 5.10 -0.87 -7.40
N ALA A 3 4.27 0.16 -7.46
CA ALA A 3 4.51 1.36 -8.27
C ALA A 3 5.53 2.34 -7.65
N MET A 4 5.89 2.17 -6.37
CA MET A 4 6.76 3.11 -5.66
C MET A 4 8.17 3.21 -6.24
N PRO A 5 8.88 2.11 -6.55
CA PRO A 5 10.21 2.19 -7.15
C PRO A 5 10.18 2.88 -8.52
N LEU A 6 9.15 2.62 -9.32
CA LEU A 6 8.98 3.23 -10.64
C LEU A 6 8.71 4.74 -10.54
N ALA A 7 7.82 5.14 -9.63
CA ALA A 7 7.53 6.55 -9.37
C ALA A 7 8.75 7.29 -8.79
N ALA A 8 9.53 6.63 -7.91
CA ALA A 8 10.74 7.19 -7.31
C ALA A 8 11.90 7.34 -8.32
N ALA A 9 12.02 6.42 -9.28
CA ALA A 9 13.09 6.44 -10.28
C ALA A 9 13.07 7.72 -11.14
N GLY A 10 11.89 8.25 -11.44
CA GLY A 10 11.74 9.48 -12.23
C GLY A 10 11.99 10.78 -11.47
N VAL A 11 11.98 10.73 -10.14
CA VAL A 11 12.06 11.93 -9.27
C VAL A 11 13.48 12.15 -8.72
N GLY A 12 14.28 11.11 -8.67
CA GLY A 12 15.60 11.10 -8.07
C GLY A 12 15.58 10.80 -6.56
N PHE A 13 16.73 10.32 -6.06
CA PHE A 13 16.81 9.80 -4.70
C PHE A 13 16.53 10.86 -3.62
N SER A 14 17.19 12.03 -3.72
CA SER A 14 17.10 13.08 -2.68
C SER A 14 15.68 13.64 -2.56
N VAL A 15 15.00 13.89 -3.69
CA VAL A 15 13.62 14.40 -3.70
C VAL A 15 12.65 13.34 -3.21
N THR A 16 12.84 12.07 -3.60
CA THR A 16 12.05 10.95 -3.10
C THR A 16 12.17 10.81 -1.58
N LEU A 17 13.39 10.92 -1.03
CA LEU A 17 13.61 10.83 0.41
C LEU A 17 12.93 11.98 1.16
N LEU A 18 13.01 13.19 0.63
CA LEU A 18 12.34 14.36 1.20
C LEU A 18 10.82 14.19 1.18
N LEU A 19 10.25 13.78 0.03
CA LEU A 19 8.81 13.52 -0.08
C LEU A 19 8.35 12.40 0.87
N LEU A 20 9.11 11.32 0.97
CA LEU A 20 8.87 10.25 1.93
C LEU A 20 8.83 10.76 3.36
N GLY A 21 9.83 11.55 3.77
CA GLY A 21 9.89 12.12 5.12
C GLY A 21 8.75 13.09 5.42
N CYS A 22 8.42 13.98 4.49
CA CYS A 22 7.32 14.94 4.65
C CYS A 22 5.96 14.22 4.73
N LEU A 23 5.70 13.28 3.81
CA LEU A 23 4.44 12.54 3.80
C LEU A 23 4.33 11.58 5.00
N TRP A 24 5.43 10.97 5.43
CA TRP A 24 5.46 10.19 6.65
C TRP A 24 5.11 11.03 7.88
N ALA A 25 5.73 12.21 8.04
CA ALA A 25 5.44 13.11 9.15
C ALA A 25 3.97 13.58 9.14
N LEU A 26 3.44 13.94 7.96
CA LEU A 26 2.03 14.30 7.79
C LEU A 26 1.10 13.16 8.20
N MET A 27 1.39 11.94 7.74
CA MET A 27 0.57 10.76 8.05
C MET A 27 0.65 10.37 9.53
N CYS A 28 1.82 10.46 10.15
CA CYS A 28 1.96 10.28 11.59
C CYS A 28 1.15 11.31 12.38
N TYR A 29 1.23 12.59 11.99
CA TYR A 29 0.49 13.66 12.65
C TYR A 29 -1.02 13.44 12.56
N THR A 30 -1.54 13.13 11.37
CA THR A 30 -2.98 12.88 11.18
C THR A 30 -3.46 11.61 11.91
N ALA A 31 -2.61 10.59 12.02
CA ALA A 31 -2.92 9.38 12.80
C ALA A 31 -2.97 9.67 14.31
N LEU A 32 -2.07 10.52 14.82
CA LEU A 32 -2.10 10.95 16.22
C LEU A 32 -3.36 11.77 16.53
N LEU A 33 -3.77 12.67 15.64
CA LEU A 33 -5.05 13.39 15.78
C LEU A 33 -6.24 12.42 15.80
N LEU A 34 -6.22 11.41 14.93
CA LEU A 34 -7.28 10.41 14.93
C LEU A 34 -7.29 9.61 16.23
N LEU A 35 -6.12 9.22 16.73
CA LEU A 35 -5.98 8.52 18.00
C LEU A 35 -6.51 9.36 19.19
N GLU A 36 -6.23 10.66 19.21
CA GLU A 36 -6.76 11.58 20.23
C GLU A 36 -8.30 11.62 20.22
N VAL A 37 -8.90 11.66 19.04
CA VAL A 37 -10.37 11.59 18.92
C VAL A 37 -10.90 10.25 19.45
N TYR A 38 -10.20 9.14 19.21
CA TYR A 38 -10.59 7.80 19.70
C TYR A 38 -10.54 7.68 21.23
N GLN A 39 -9.73 8.46 21.92
CA GLN A 39 -9.71 8.47 23.40
C GLN A 39 -11.03 8.95 24.02
N HIS A 40 -11.87 9.65 23.26
CA HIS A 40 -13.14 10.21 23.72
C HIS A 40 -14.37 9.40 23.30
N VAL A 41 -14.16 8.21 22.71
CA VAL A 41 -15.24 7.33 22.24
C VAL A 41 -14.94 5.88 22.64
N PRO A 42 -15.98 5.00 22.72
CA PRO A 42 -15.76 3.57 22.98
C PRO A 42 -14.82 2.94 21.97
N ALA A 43 -13.97 2.02 22.43
CA ALA A 43 -12.91 1.39 21.62
C ALA A 43 -13.44 0.59 20.41
N ASP A 44 -14.69 0.16 20.44
CA ASP A 44 -15.36 -0.59 19.38
C ASP A 44 -16.01 0.32 18.31
N THR A 45 -15.81 1.65 18.43
CA THR A 45 -16.39 2.62 17.49
C THR A 45 -15.69 2.57 16.14
N GLY A 46 -16.38 2.20 15.07
CA GLY A 46 -15.86 2.27 13.71
C GLY A 46 -15.77 3.70 13.18
N LEU A 47 -14.93 3.92 12.16
CA LEU A 47 -14.75 5.25 11.54
C LEU A 47 -16.05 5.87 11.02
N GLY A 48 -16.98 5.07 10.49
CA GLY A 48 -18.29 5.55 10.06
C GLY A 48 -19.15 6.06 11.21
N SER A 49 -19.13 5.38 12.36
CA SER A 49 -19.85 5.80 13.58
C SER A 49 -19.21 7.05 14.19
N LEU A 50 -17.88 7.14 14.14
CA LEU A 50 -17.14 8.33 14.55
C LEU A 50 -17.52 9.54 13.69
N ALA A 51 -17.55 9.38 12.37
CA ALA A 51 -17.97 10.43 11.45
C ALA A 51 -19.44 10.85 11.69
N ALA A 52 -20.34 9.90 12.01
CA ALA A 52 -21.72 10.21 12.36
C ALA A 52 -21.81 11.09 13.61
N ARG A 53 -20.96 10.83 14.60
CA ARG A 53 -20.97 11.57 15.88
C ARG A 53 -20.50 13.01 15.72
N TYR A 54 -19.45 13.27 14.94
CA TYR A 54 -18.84 14.60 14.82
C TYR A 54 -19.31 15.39 13.60
N LEU A 55 -19.63 14.72 12.49
CA LEU A 55 -19.99 15.32 11.21
C LEU A 55 -21.48 15.07 10.84
N GLY A 56 -22.21 14.34 11.69
CA GLY A 56 -23.60 14.01 11.43
C GLY A 56 -23.81 12.96 10.34
N ARG A 57 -25.06 12.79 9.92
CA ARG A 57 -25.48 11.75 8.97
C ARG A 57 -24.80 11.87 7.60
N TYR A 58 -24.59 13.08 7.12
CA TYR A 58 -23.90 13.29 5.83
C TYR A 58 -22.42 12.89 5.91
N GLY A 59 -21.73 13.22 7.00
CA GLY A 59 -20.36 12.79 7.23
C GLY A 59 -20.23 11.28 7.28
N GLN A 60 -21.18 10.58 7.89
CA GLN A 60 -21.22 9.11 7.92
C GLN A 60 -21.29 8.51 6.51
N TRP A 61 -22.20 9.02 5.67
CA TRP A 61 -22.36 8.53 4.31
C TRP A 61 -21.12 8.77 3.46
N ILE A 62 -20.54 9.96 3.53
CA ILE A 62 -19.33 10.31 2.80
C ILE A 62 -18.16 9.42 3.23
N THR A 63 -17.96 9.26 4.53
CA THR A 63 -16.88 8.41 5.07
C THR A 63 -17.07 6.95 4.68
N GLY A 64 -18.29 6.42 4.79
CA GLY A 64 -18.61 5.05 4.42
C GLY A 64 -18.37 4.80 2.92
N PHE A 65 -18.86 5.67 2.07
CA PHE A 65 -18.64 5.58 0.63
C PHE A 65 -17.16 5.67 0.26
N SER A 66 -16.45 6.66 0.83
CA SER A 66 -15.02 6.84 0.56
C SER A 66 -14.19 5.64 0.99
N MET A 67 -14.51 5.04 2.15
CA MET A 67 -13.84 3.83 2.62
C MET A 67 -14.11 2.64 1.72
N MET A 68 -15.36 2.41 1.33
CA MET A 68 -15.70 1.33 0.41
C MET A 68 -15.00 1.52 -0.94
N PHE A 69 -15.07 2.72 -1.49
CA PHE A 69 -14.40 3.04 -2.75
C PHE A 69 -12.89 2.80 -2.68
N LEU A 70 -12.24 3.25 -1.59
CA LEU A 70 -10.80 3.03 -1.37
C LEU A 70 -10.46 1.53 -1.32
N MET A 71 -11.22 0.74 -0.57
CA MET A 71 -10.99 -0.71 -0.45
C MET A 71 -11.15 -1.43 -1.80
N TYR A 72 -12.18 -1.11 -2.57
CA TYR A 72 -12.38 -1.68 -3.90
C TYR A 72 -11.30 -1.24 -4.88
N ALA A 73 -10.93 0.05 -4.90
CA ALA A 73 -9.88 0.57 -5.76
C ALA A 73 -8.52 -0.06 -5.47
N LEU A 74 -8.16 -0.20 -4.18
CA LEU A 74 -6.93 -0.87 -3.77
C LEU A 74 -6.94 -2.35 -4.17
N THR A 75 -8.04 -3.05 -3.92
CA THR A 75 -8.17 -4.47 -4.29
C THR A 75 -8.01 -4.65 -5.81
N ALA A 76 -8.68 -3.83 -6.61
CA ALA A 76 -8.56 -3.86 -8.07
C ALA A 76 -7.11 -3.59 -8.52
N ALA A 77 -6.45 -2.58 -7.94
CA ALA A 77 -5.06 -2.25 -8.27
C ALA A 77 -4.09 -3.39 -7.90
N TYR A 78 -4.29 -4.04 -6.75
CA TYR A 78 -3.45 -5.18 -6.37
C TYR A 78 -3.68 -6.41 -7.23
N ILE A 79 -4.92 -6.72 -7.57
CA ILE A 79 -5.25 -7.85 -8.46
C ILE A 79 -4.66 -7.62 -9.85
N SER A 80 -4.82 -6.42 -10.42
CA SER A 80 -4.25 -6.08 -11.72
C SER A 80 -2.73 -6.14 -11.72
N GLY A 81 -2.09 -5.49 -10.73
CA GLY A 81 -0.63 -5.49 -10.62
C GLY A 81 -0.03 -6.88 -10.37
N ALA A 82 -0.68 -7.71 -9.56
CA ALA A 82 -0.25 -9.10 -9.35
C ALA A 82 -0.42 -9.94 -10.63
N GLY A 83 -1.51 -9.73 -11.37
CA GLY A 83 -1.75 -10.41 -12.64
C GLY A 83 -0.71 -10.08 -13.70
N GLU A 84 -0.35 -8.79 -13.83
CA GLU A 84 0.72 -8.36 -14.73
C GLU A 84 2.08 -8.97 -14.34
N LEU A 85 2.42 -8.99 -13.04
CA LEU A 85 3.67 -9.58 -12.56
C LEU A 85 3.72 -11.09 -12.82
N ILE A 86 2.62 -11.81 -12.63
CA ILE A 86 2.55 -13.24 -12.92
C ILE A 86 2.74 -13.47 -14.42
N ALA A 87 2.02 -12.73 -15.25
CA ALA A 87 2.12 -12.87 -16.71
C ALA A 87 3.55 -12.58 -17.20
N SER A 88 4.16 -11.47 -16.79
CA SER A 88 5.53 -11.15 -17.17
C SER A 88 6.55 -12.18 -16.67
N SER A 89 6.43 -12.63 -15.42
CA SER A 89 7.36 -13.64 -14.87
C SER A 89 7.26 -14.97 -15.60
N VAL A 90 6.05 -15.42 -15.94
CA VAL A 90 5.84 -16.66 -16.70
C VAL A 90 6.38 -16.52 -18.11
N ASN A 91 6.14 -15.39 -18.78
CA ASN A 91 6.66 -15.11 -20.10
C ASN A 91 8.20 -15.11 -20.11
N ASP A 92 8.83 -14.50 -19.10
CA ASP A 92 10.29 -14.42 -18.97
C ASP A 92 10.92 -15.79 -18.67
N TRP A 93 10.30 -16.63 -17.86
CA TRP A 93 10.86 -17.91 -17.41
C TRP A 93 10.57 -19.07 -18.37
N PHE A 94 9.40 -19.09 -18.98
CA PHE A 94 8.94 -20.20 -19.81
C PHE A 94 8.84 -19.86 -21.30
N GLY A 95 9.05 -18.58 -21.68
CA GLY A 95 8.97 -18.14 -23.07
C GLY A 95 7.56 -18.26 -23.66
N THR A 96 6.53 -18.25 -22.84
CA THR A 96 5.12 -18.38 -23.24
C THR A 96 4.43 -17.03 -23.16
N ASP A 97 3.79 -16.59 -24.24
CA ASP A 97 3.03 -15.34 -24.27
C ASP A 97 1.68 -15.48 -23.55
N ILE A 98 1.69 -15.31 -22.23
CA ILE A 98 0.46 -15.28 -21.43
C ILE A 98 -0.02 -13.83 -21.33
N SER A 99 -1.33 -13.62 -21.61
CA SER A 99 -1.92 -12.30 -21.50
C SER A 99 -2.04 -11.86 -20.01
N PRO A 100 -1.93 -10.55 -19.71
CA PRO A 100 -2.15 -10.03 -18.35
C PRO A 100 -3.51 -10.43 -17.77
N ALA A 101 -4.54 -10.53 -18.60
CA ALA A 101 -5.88 -10.97 -18.17
C ALA A 101 -5.87 -12.40 -17.61
N THR A 102 -5.08 -13.30 -18.19
CA THR A 102 -4.94 -14.67 -17.68
C THR A 102 -4.25 -14.67 -16.31
N GLY A 103 -3.21 -13.85 -16.13
CA GLY A 103 -2.55 -13.67 -14.84
C GLY A 103 -3.51 -13.12 -13.76
N VAL A 104 -4.35 -12.15 -14.11
CA VAL A 104 -5.39 -11.59 -13.23
C VAL A 104 -6.40 -12.67 -12.80
N ILE A 105 -6.92 -13.46 -13.75
CA ILE A 105 -7.87 -14.55 -13.45
C ILE A 105 -7.22 -15.59 -12.54
N PHE A 106 -6.01 -16.01 -12.86
CA PHE A 106 -5.28 -16.99 -12.05
C PHE A 106 -5.05 -16.50 -10.61
N PHE A 107 -4.60 -15.27 -10.44
CA PHE A 107 -4.41 -14.66 -9.11
C PHE A 107 -5.73 -14.54 -8.35
N THR A 108 -6.80 -14.13 -9.04
CA THR A 108 -8.13 -13.97 -8.42
C THR A 108 -8.71 -15.31 -7.96
N VAL A 109 -8.56 -16.36 -8.76
CA VAL A 109 -9.06 -17.70 -8.40
C VAL A 109 -8.30 -18.25 -7.20
N ILE A 110 -6.97 -18.15 -7.18
CA ILE A 110 -6.16 -18.62 -6.04
C ILE A 110 -6.43 -17.79 -4.79
N GLY A 111 -6.32 -16.46 -4.89
CA GLY A 111 -6.53 -15.56 -3.77
C GLY A 111 -7.96 -15.62 -3.23
N GLY A 112 -8.95 -15.64 -4.13
CA GLY A 112 -10.35 -15.82 -3.77
C GLY A 112 -10.61 -17.17 -3.12
N GLY A 113 -10.00 -18.24 -3.63
CA GLY A 113 -10.08 -19.58 -3.03
C GLY A 113 -9.55 -19.61 -1.60
N VAL A 114 -8.39 -19.00 -1.35
CA VAL A 114 -7.83 -18.88 0.01
C VAL A 114 -8.77 -18.14 0.96
N VAL A 115 -9.37 -17.04 0.48
CA VAL A 115 -10.32 -16.25 1.28
C VAL A 115 -11.59 -17.04 1.57
N CYS A 116 -12.10 -17.83 0.60
CA CYS A 116 -13.30 -18.63 0.78
C CYS A 116 -13.13 -19.78 1.79
N VAL A 117 -11.92 -20.31 1.95
CA VAL A 117 -11.65 -21.40 2.92
C VAL A 117 -11.75 -20.90 4.36
N GLY A 118 -11.36 -19.67 4.64
CA GLY A 118 -11.52 -19.06 5.96
C GLY A 118 -10.37 -18.15 6.38
N THR A 119 -10.65 -17.35 7.41
CA THR A 119 -9.73 -16.32 7.93
C THR A 119 -8.43 -16.88 8.48
N SER A 120 -8.43 -18.09 9.06
CA SER A 120 -7.24 -18.74 9.60
C SER A 120 -6.21 -19.06 8.51
N LEU A 121 -6.67 -19.49 7.33
CA LEU A 121 -5.79 -19.74 6.20
C LEU A 121 -5.22 -18.44 5.64
N VAL A 122 -6.05 -17.38 5.56
CA VAL A 122 -5.60 -16.05 5.15
C VAL A 122 -4.52 -15.53 6.09
N ASP A 123 -4.67 -15.68 7.41
CA ASP A 123 -3.67 -15.24 8.40
C ASP A 123 -2.36 -16.02 8.24
N LEU A 124 -2.42 -17.33 8.08
CA LEU A 124 -1.24 -18.17 7.86
C LEU A 124 -0.49 -17.75 6.58
N PHE A 125 -1.21 -17.58 5.47
CA PHE A 125 -0.64 -17.11 4.20
C PHE A 125 -0.02 -15.71 4.33
N ASN A 126 -0.71 -14.80 5.02
CA ASN A 126 -0.22 -13.44 5.23
C ASN A 126 1.08 -13.43 6.03
N ARG A 127 1.19 -14.21 7.10
CA ARG A 127 2.43 -14.35 7.91
C ARG A 127 3.56 -14.92 7.08
N PHE A 128 3.30 -15.97 6.29
CA PHE A 128 4.30 -16.57 5.41
C PHE A 128 4.80 -15.58 4.36
N LEU A 129 3.87 -14.92 3.64
CA LEU A 129 4.20 -13.94 2.60
C LEU A 129 4.92 -12.72 3.17
N PHE A 130 4.53 -12.27 4.36
CA PHE A 130 5.21 -11.16 5.04
C PHE A 130 6.64 -11.52 5.41
N SER A 131 6.88 -12.71 5.96
CA SER A 131 8.22 -13.20 6.29
C SER A 131 9.09 -13.35 5.04
N ALA A 132 8.55 -13.94 3.98
CA ALA A 132 9.22 -14.07 2.68
C ALA A 132 9.58 -12.69 2.12
N LYS A 133 8.65 -11.73 2.16
CA LYS A 133 8.89 -10.35 1.71
C LYS A 133 10.05 -9.68 2.45
N ILE A 134 10.14 -9.85 3.78
CA ILE A 134 11.24 -9.28 4.57
C ILE A 134 12.58 -9.94 4.18
N ILE A 135 12.60 -11.26 4.05
CA ILE A 135 13.82 -11.99 3.64
C ILE A 135 14.30 -11.51 2.26
N PHE A 136 13.39 -11.47 1.27
CA PHE A 136 13.74 -11.00 -0.08
C PHE A 136 14.18 -9.54 -0.08
N LEU A 137 13.56 -8.68 0.72
CA LEU A 137 13.98 -7.28 0.86
C LEU A 137 15.42 -7.17 1.38
N VAL A 138 15.75 -7.91 2.46
CA VAL A 138 17.11 -7.92 3.03
C VAL A 138 18.12 -8.45 2.00
N VAL A 139 17.82 -9.56 1.35
CA VAL A 139 18.68 -10.13 0.30
C VAL A 139 18.91 -9.11 -0.82
N MET A 140 17.86 -8.48 -1.32
CA MET A 140 17.94 -7.46 -2.36
C MET A 140 18.81 -6.27 -1.91
N LEU A 141 18.65 -5.78 -0.70
CA LEU A 141 19.44 -4.67 -0.17
C LEU A 141 20.93 -5.06 -0.05
N VAL A 142 21.24 -6.26 0.42
CA VAL A 142 22.62 -6.75 0.54
C VAL A 142 23.27 -6.89 -0.85
N LEU A 143 22.54 -7.40 -1.83
CA LEU A 143 23.04 -7.56 -3.21
C LEU A 143 23.21 -6.21 -3.92
N LEU A 144 22.35 -5.23 -3.63
CA LEU A 144 22.41 -3.91 -4.25
C LEU A 144 23.45 -2.98 -3.61
N ALA A 145 23.74 -3.18 -2.32
CA ALA A 145 24.64 -2.30 -1.55
C ALA A 145 25.99 -2.01 -2.25
N PRO A 146 26.72 -2.99 -2.83
CA PRO A 146 27.99 -2.73 -3.52
C PRO A 146 27.84 -1.96 -4.84
N HIS A 147 26.64 -1.89 -5.42
CA HIS A 147 26.35 -1.22 -6.70
C HIS A 147 25.87 0.24 -6.54
N VAL A 148 25.78 0.74 -5.31
CA VAL A 148 25.35 2.10 -5.02
C VAL A 148 26.50 3.07 -5.24
N HIS A 149 26.41 3.89 -6.28
CA HIS A 149 27.36 4.97 -6.55
C HIS A 149 26.88 6.30 -5.94
N LYS A 150 27.73 6.95 -5.14
CA LYS A 150 27.42 8.23 -4.47
C LYS A 150 26.99 9.34 -5.44
N VAL A 151 27.51 9.33 -6.65
CA VAL A 151 27.17 10.33 -7.69
C VAL A 151 25.68 10.28 -8.06
N ASN A 152 25.09 9.08 -8.12
CA ASN A 152 23.68 8.91 -8.47
C ASN A 152 22.70 9.32 -7.33
N LEU A 153 23.21 9.38 -6.09
CA LEU A 153 22.40 9.80 -4.94
C LEU A 153 22.19 11.31 -4.87
N LEU A 154 23.12 12.07 -5.47
CA LEU A 154 23.12 13.55 -5.43
C LEU A 154 22.53 14.19 -6.70
N THR A 155 22.24 13.41 -7.73
CA THR A 155 21.57 13.92 -8.93
C THR A 155 20.14 14.31 -8.60
N LEU A 156 19.83 15.60 -8.82
CA LEU A 156 18.48 16.17 -8.76
C LEU A 156 17.94 16.28 -10.20
N PRO A 157 17.32 15.25 -10.77
CA PRO A 157 16.60 15.43 -12.02
C PRO A 157 15.30 16.19 -11.71
N LEU A 158 15.35 17.50 -11.86
CA LEU A 158 14.23 18.42 -11.67
C LEU A 158 13.21 18.33 -12.82
N GLN A 159 12.70 17.15 -13.09
CA GLN A 159 11.48 17.03 -13.89
C GLN A 159 10.30 17.19 -12.95
N GLN A 160 9.91 18.43 -12.69
CA GLN A 160 8.85 18.82 -11.74
C GLN A 160 7.51 18.10 -11.95
N GLY A 161 7.19 17.67 -13.19
CA GLY A 161 5.98 16.91 -13.48
C GLY A 161 5.96 15.50 -12.87
N LEU A 162 7.11 14.84 -12.80
CA LEU A 162 7.22 13.49 -12.23
C LEU A 162 7.11 13.48 -10.71
N ALA A 163 7.53 14.56 -10.02
CA ALA A 163 7.38 14.70 -8.58
C ALA A 163 5.89 14.71 -8.17
N LEU A 164 5.03 15.42 -8.92
CA LEU A 164 3.58 15.43 -8.65
C LEU A 164 2.94 14.05 -8.81
N SER A 165 3.37 13.25 -9.79
CA SER A 165 2.84 11.89 -10.00
C SER A 165 3.28 10.90 -8.92
N ALA A 166 4.43 11.13 -8.28
CA ALA A 166 4.92 10.29 -7.18
C ALA A 166 4.15 10.50 -5.86
N ILE A 167 3.63 11.71 -5.62
CA ILE A 167 2.94 12.06 -4.36
C ILE A 167 1.77 11.11 -4.05
N PRO A 168 0.80 10.84 -4.96
CA PRO A 168 -0.30 9.92 -4.68
C PRO A 168 0.18 8.50 -4.38
N VAL A 169 1.23 8.04 -5.06
CA VAL A 169 1.79 6.69 -4.87
C VAL A 169 2.44 6.55 -3.50
N ILE A 170 3.23 7.55 -3.09
CA ILE A 170 3.87 7.58 -1.77
C ILE A 170 2.81 7.74 -0.68
N PHE A 171 1.82 8.63 -0.88
CA PHE A 171 0.74 8.86 0.05
C PHE A 171 -0.07 7.59 0.33
N THR A 172 -0.45 6.86 -0.72
CA THR A 172 -1.18 5.59 -0.56
C THR A 172 -0.35 4.49 0.08
N SER A 173 0.99 4.55 -0.03
CA SER A 173 1.90 3.62 0.65
C SER A 173 1.89 3.76 2.17
N PHE A 174 1.57 4.94 2.69
CA PHE A 174 1.41 5.24 4.12
C PHE A 174 -0.04 5.18 4.60
N GLY A 175 -0.96 4.65 3.80
CA GLY A 175 -2.39 4.61 4.10
C GLY A 175 -2.79 3.61 5.19
N PHE A 176 -2.37 3.81 6.45
CA PHE A 176 -2.67 2.92 7.58
C PHE A 176 -3.84 3.40 8.48
N HIS A 177 -4.43 4.55 8.18
CA HIS A 177 -5.49 5.15 9.01
C HIS A 177 -6.71 4.25 9.21
N GLY A 178 -7.02 3.40 8.22
CA GLY A 178 -8.09 2.41 8.35
C GLY A 178 -7.84 1.33 9.40
N SER A 179 -6.60 1.14 9.82
CA SER A 179 -6.22 0.17 10.87
C SER A 179 -6.22 0.77 12.28
N VAL A 180 -6.30 2.10 12.42
CA VAL A 180 -6.28 2.78 13.72
C VAL A 180 -7.43 2.30 14.64
N PRO A 181 -8.69 2.18 14.17
CA PRO A 181 -9.77 1.66 15.02
C PRO A 181 -9.48 0.27 15.57
N SER A 182 -8.94 -0.62 14.73
CA SER A 182 -8.59 -1.97 15.14
C SER A 182 -7.47 -1.98 16.19
N ILE A 183 -6.46 -1.11 16.05
CA ILE A 183 -5.37 -1.00 17.01
C ILE A 183 -5.90 -0.51 18.36
N VAL A 184 -6.77 0.51 18.35
CA VAL A 184 -7.38 1.05 19.58
C VAL A 184 -8.22 -0.01 20.29
N SER A 185 -8.94 -0.87 19.57
CA SER A 185 -9.74 -1.94 20.17
C SER A 185 -8.91 -3.03 20.87
N TYR A 186 -7.61 -3.13 20.59
CA TYR A 186 -6.67 -4.07 21.24
C TYR A 186 -5.93 -3.45 22.43
N MET A 187 -5.99 -2.14 22.61
CA MET A 187 -5.36 -1.43 23.74
C MET A 187 -6.29 -1.35 24.96
#